data_8452ed955de1c29dfe42f577ad204574
#
_entry.id   8452ed955de1c29dfe42f577ad204574
#
_cell.length_a   1.000
_cell.length_b   1.000
_cell.length_c   1.000
_cell.angle_alpha   90.00
_cell.angle_beta   90.00
_cell.angle_gamma   90.00
#
_symmetry.space_group_name_H-M   'P 1'
#
loop_
_entity.id
_entity.type
_entity.pdbx_description
1 polymer ?
#
loop_
_entity_poly.entity_id
_entity_poly.type
_entity_poly.pdbx_seq_one_letter_code
_entity_poly.pdbx_strand_id
1 'polypeptide(L)'
;MICPPRSGSTLLRVLLNSHSQIHAPHELHLQTLGVTIGESYAETAVNLLGIDHKELEHLLWDRLLHRELGRSGKSVIVDKTPANALDWSRLAHCWPQARYLFLLRHPGSILESFSAARPGGAFDLAVAEVLEFVEAVDRARRTLPGHTVRYEDLTADPAATTQRICEFLEVPWEPTMLDYGKRDHGPFWIGLGDWNEKIRAGKVRPGRALPPVEVVPDRLRGIARRWGYLPS
;
A
#
# COMPACT_ATOMS: atom_id res chain seq x y z
N MET A 1 -2.10 -2.99 -3.35
CA MET A 1 -1.48 -1.63 -3.44
C MET A 1 -0.03 -1.71 -3.02
N ILE A 2 0.89 -1.19 -3.82
CA ILE A 2 2.34 -1.15 -3.57
C ILE A 2 2.73 0.30 -3.28
N CYS A 3 3.28 0.55 -2.11
CA CYS A 3 3.57 1.92 -1.66
C CYS A 3 4.64 1.93 -0.56
N PRO A 4 5.44 3.00 -0.44
CA PRO A 4 6.29 3.17 0.73
C PRO A 4 5.46 3.49 1.98
N PRO A 5 5.96 3.22 3.18
CA PRO A 5 5.35 3.76 4.39
C PRO A 5 5.31 5.29 4.31
N ARG A 6 4.37 5.93 5.00
CA ARG A 6 4.21 7.40 5.03
C ARG A 6 3.88 8.06 3.69
N SER A 7 3.49 7.31 2.68
CA SER A 7 3.08 7.82 1.37
C SER A 7 1.63 8.33 1.30
N GLY A 8 0.85 8.23 2.40
CA GLY A 8 -0.57 8.55 2.42
C GLY A 8 -1.46 7.34 2.08
N SER A 9 -0.93 6.14 2.15
CA SER A 9 -1.62 4.89 1.84
C SER A 9 -2.87 4.66 2.70
N THR A 10 -2.88 5.11 3.96
CA THR A 10 -4.08 5.06 4.81
C THR A 10 -5.20 5.95 4.27
N LEU A 11 -4.88 7.16 3.78
CA LEU A 11 -5.87 8.03 3.15
C LEU A 11 -6.48 7.36 1.92
N LEU A 12 -5.64 6.85 1.01
CA LEU A 12 -6.14 6.17 -0.19
C LEU A 12 -6.96 4.92 0.18
N ARG A 13 -6.53 4.16 1.19
CA ARG A 13 -7.28 2.99 1.68
C ARG A 13 -8.69 3.37 2.14
N VAL A 14 -8.85 4.40 2.97
CA VAL A 14 -10.18 4.77 3.50
C VAL A 14 -11.09 5.32 2.40
N LEU A 15 -10.54 6.06 1.42
CA LEU A 15 -11.28 6.47 0.24
C LEU A 15 -11.79 5.27 -0.55
N LEU A 16 -10.92 4.31 -0.85
CA LEU A 16 -11.31 3.07 -1.55
C LEU A 16 -12.31 2.25 -0.75
N ASN A 17 -12.10 2.09 0.56
CA ASN A 17 -13.02 1.34 1.41
C ASN A 17 -14.41 1.98 1.53
N SER A 18 -14.53 3.27 1.23
CA SER A 18 -15.80 3.99 1.22
C SER A 18 -16.68 3.69 0.01
N HIS A 19 -16.10 3.09 -1.05
CA HIS A 19 -16.82 2.65 -2.23
C HIS A 19 -17.68 1.43 -1.95
N SER A 20 -18.87 1.34 -2.58
CA SER A 20 -19.81 0.25 -2.35
C SER A 20 -19.29 -1.12 -2.77
N GLN A 21 -18.43 -1.19 -3.79
CA GLN A 21 -17.90 -2.43 -4.35
C GLN A 21 -16.45 -2.74 -3.91
N ILE A 22 -15.71 -1.81 -3.28
CA ILE A 22 -14.31 -2.01 -2.92
C ILE A 22 -14.17 -2.21 -1.41
N HIS A 23 -13.64 -3.37 -1.01
CA HIS A 23 -13.21 -3.66 0.36
C HIS A 23 -11.71 -3.42 0.48
N ALA A 24 -11.33 -2.46 1.30
CA ALA A 24 -9.93 -2.19 1.62
C ALA A 24 -9.76 -2.29 3.15
N PRO A 25 -9.49 -3.50 3.68
CA PRO A 25 -9.32 -3.72 5.11
C PRO A 25 -8.10 -2.98 5.68
N HIS A 26 -7.88 -3.04 6.98
CA HIS A 26 -6.61 -2.64 7.59
C HIS A 26 -5.44 -3.44 7.01
N GLU A 27 -4.22 -3.09 7.38
CA GLU A 27 -3.02 -3.81 6.94
C GLU A 27 -3.07 -5.27 7.41
N LEU A 28 -3.03 -6.21 6.44
CA LEU A 28 -3.16 -7.65 6.72
C LEU A 28 -1.82 -8.32 7.00
N HIS A 29 -0.72 -7.69 6.61
CA HIS A 29 0.65 -8.21 6.78
C HIS A 29 0.80 -9.67 6.29
N LEU A 30 0.16 -10.02 5.16
CA LEU A 30 0.10 -11.39 4.63
C LEU A 30 1.48 -12.03 4.53
N GLN A 31 2.49 -11.28 4.09
CA GLN A 31 3.86 -11.76 3.92
C GLN A 31 4.52 -12.24 5.23
N THR A 32 3.94 -11.91 6.39
CA THR A 32 4.41 -12.40 7.70
C THR A 32 3.64 -13.61 8.22
N LEU A 33 2.59 -14.02 7.50
CA LEU A 33 1.83 -15.21 7.85
C LEU A 33 2.49 -16.42 7.21
N GLY A 34 3.07 -17.27 8.05
CA GLY A 34 3.73 -18.50 7.64
C GLY A 34 2.92 -19.74 7.98
N VAL A 35 3.29 -20.87 7.37
CA VAL A 35 2.75 -22.20 7.65
C VAL A 35 3.87 -23.05 8.25
N THR A 36 3.55 -23.85 9.25
CA THR A 36 4.46 -24.86 9.81
C THR A 36 3.80 -26.22 9.72
N ILE A 37 4.51 -27.20 9.13
CA ILE A 37 4.08 -28.59 9.09
C ILE A 37 4.69 -29.30 10.29
N GLY A 38 3.84 -29.85 11.18
CA GLY A 38 4.27 -30.41 12.47
C GLY A 38 4.88 -31.81 12.39
N GLU A 39 4.67 -32.56 11.30
CA GLU A 39 5.09 -33.96 11.17
C GLU A 39 5.60 -34.29 9.77
N SER A 40 6.61 -35.18 9.71
CA SER A 40 7.24 -35.61 8.45
C SER A 40 6.29 -36.31 7.48
N TYR A 41 5.30 -37.06 8.01
CA TYR A 41 4.28 -37.69 7.15
C TYR A 41 3.37 -36.65 6.47
N ALA A 42 2.99 -35.60 7.18
CA ALA A 42 2.21 -34.51 6.62
C ALA A 42 3.01 -33.75 5.55
N GLU A 43 4.29 -33.49 5.82
CA GLU A 43 5.19 -32.87 4.84
C GLU A 43 5.34 -33.74 3.58
N THR A 44 5.54 -35.04 3.74
CA THR A 44 5.61 -35.99 2.62
C THR A 44 4.29 -36.00 1.82
N ALA A 45 3.14 -36.01 2.50
CA ALA A 45 1.84 -36.00 1.84
C ALA A 45 1.62 -34.73 1.02
N VAL A 46 1.97 -33.56 1.58
CA VAL A 46 1.85 -32.26 0.87
C VAL A 46 2.78 -32.21 -0.33
N ASN A 47 4.03 -32.68 -0.19
CA ASN A 47 5.00 -32.73 -1.28
C ASN A 47 4.55 -33.68 -2.41
N LEU A 48 3.88 -34.80 -2.08
CA LEU A 48 3.30 -35.70 -3.08
C LEU A 48 2.16 -35.08 -3.89
N LEU A 49 1.52 -34.02 -3.34
CA LEU A 49 0.54 -33.19 -4.07
C LEU A 49 1.21 -32.15 -4.95
N GLY A 50 2.54 -32.03 -4.93
CA GLY A 50 3.31 -31.03 -5.66
C GLY A 50 3.26 -29.65 -5.00
N ILE A 51 2.85 -29.55 -3.75
CA ILE A 51 2.70 -28.30 -3.01
C ILE A 51 3.92 -28.10 -2.09
N ASP A 52 4.61 -26.99 -2.22
CA ASP A 52 5.68 -26.59 -1.31
C ASP A 52 5.17 -25.66 -0.18
N HIS A 53 6.05 -25.32 0.77
CA HIS A 53 5.71 -24.39 1.87
C HIS A 53 5.23 -23.03 1.40
N LYS A 54 5.80 -22.49 0.32
CA LYS A 54 5.44 -21.17 -0.20
C LYS A 54 4.05 -21.20 -0.84
N GLU A 55 3.71 -22.30 -1.47
CA GLU A 55 2.40 -22.50 -2.04
C GLU A 55 1.34 -22.72 -0.95
N LEU A 56 1.66 -23.41 0.13
CA LEU A 56 0.77 -23.50 1.30
C LEU A 56 0.51 -22.12 1.92
N GLU A 57 1.53 -21.28 2.05
CA GLU A 57 1.37 -19.90 2.52
C GLU A 57 0.49 -19.09 1.56
N HIS A 58 0.68 -19.26 0.25
CA HIS A 58 -0.18 -18.62 -0.75
C HIS A 58 -1.64 -19.06 -0.61
N LEU A 59 -1.89 -20.35 -0.47
CA LEU A 59 -3.25 -20.88 -0.23
C LEU A 59 -3.89 -20.30 1.03
N LEU A 60 -3.11 -20.14 2.11
CA LEU A 60 -3.56 -19.49 3.33
C LEU A 60 -3.92 -18.01 3.09
N TRP A 61 -3.04 -17.26 2.42
CA TRP A 61 -3.25 -15.84 2.14
C TRP A 61 -4.45 -15.62 1.22
N ASP A 62 -4.57 -16.44 0.18
CA ASP A 62 -5.68 -16.38 -0.77
C ASP A 62 -7.01 -16.67 -0.05
N ARG A 63 -7.03 -17.70 0.79
CA ARG A 63 -8.21 -18.03 1.58
C ARG A 63 -8.62 -16.90 2.54
N LEU A 64 -7.64 -16.23 3.16
CA LEU A 64 -7.90 -15.10 4.04
C LEU A 64 -8.52 -13.93 3.26
N LEU A 65 -7.96 -13.57 2.11
CA LEU A 65 -8.49 -12.51 1.25
C LEU A 65 -9.91 -12.84 0.76
N HIS A 66 -10.14 -14.06 0.29
CA HIS A 66 -11.47 -14.50 -0.15
C HIS A 66 -12.50 -14.46 0.99
N ARG A 67 -12.11 -14.87 2.20
CA ARG A 67 -12.97 -14.82 3.37
C ARG A 67 -13.35 -13.39 3.71
N GLU A 68 -12.39 -12.47 3.73
CA GLU A 68 -12.64 -11.06 4.03
C GLU A 68 -13.49 -10.39 2.93
N LEU A 69 -13.23 -10.68 1.67
CA LEU A 69 -14.05 -10.21 0.56
C LEU A 69 -15.50 -10.71 0.68
N GLY A 70 -15.68 -12.02 0.92
CA GLY A 70 -17.02 -12.61 1.08
C GLY A 70 -17.80 -12.02 2.26
N ARG A 71 -17.11 -11.74 3.39
CA ARG A 71 -17.73 -11.10 4.56
C ARG A 71 -18.13 -9.64 4.31
N SER A 72 -17.40 -8.95 3.47
CA SER A 72 -17.68 -7.55 3.16
C SER A 72 -18.91 -7.36 2.26
N GLY A 73 -19.35 -8.40 1.55
CA GLY A 73 -20.40 -8.33 0.53
C GLY A 73 -20.01 -7.51 -0.70
N LYS A 74 -18.73 -7.16 -0.85
CA LYS A 74 -18.20 -6.36 -1.96
C LYS A 74 -17.54 -7.26 -3.02
N SER A 75 -17.17 -6.70 -4.18
CA SER A 75 -16.65 -7.47 -5.31
C SER A 75 -15.15 -7.33 -5.55
N VAL A 76 -14.53 -6.30 -5.00
CA VAL A 76 -13.09 -6.03 -5.15
C VAL A 76 -12.44 -5.94 -3.78
N ILE A 77 -11.33 -6.64 -3.56
CA ILE A 77 -10.52 -6.46 -2.36
C ILE A 77 -9.21 -5.76 -2.72
N VAL A 78 -8.81 -4.79 -1.88
CA VAL A 78 -7.53 -4.07 -2.01
C VAL A 78 -6.70 -4.30 -0.77
N ASP A 79 -5.71 -5.19 -0.86
CA ASP A 79 -4.72 -5.32 0.20
C ASP A 79 -3.72 -4.15 0.17
N LYS A 80 -3.50 -3.55 1.35
CA LYS A 80 -2.58 -2.45 1.56
C LYS A 80 -1.76 -2.68 2.82
N THR A 81 -0.56 -3.14 2.64
CA THR A 81 0.50 -3.22 3.66
C THR A 81 1.76 -2.61 3.05
N PRO A 82 2.39 -1.58 3.63
CA PRO A 82 3.59 -0.96 3.03
C PRO A 82 4.73 -1.96 2.80
N ALA A 83 4.90 -2.95 3.69
CA ALA A 83 5.90 -4.00 3.55
C ALA A 83 5.72 -4.86 2.28
N ASN A 84 4.53 -4.89 1.68
CA ASN A 84 4.29 -5.53 0.37
C ASN A 84 5.22 -4.99 -0.73
N ALA A 85 5.71 -3.75 -0.58
CA ALA A 85 6.66 -3.18 -1.52
C ALA A 85 8.00 -3.91 -1.54
N LEU A 86 8.42 -4.52 -0.44
CA LEU A 86 9.68 -5.28 -0.35
C LEU A 86 9.53 -6.71 -0.92
N ASP A 87 8.32 -7.24 -0.91
CA ASP A 87 8.00 -8.60 -1.36
C ASP A 87 7.11 -8.63 -2.62
N TRP A 88 7.14 -7.56 -3.40
CA TRP A 88 6.25 -7.39 -4.55
C TRP A 88 6.35 -8.52 -5.58
N SER A 89 7.53 -9.08 -5.78
CA SER A 89 7.76 -10.15 -6.77
C SER A 89 7.06 -11.44 -6.36
N ARG A 90 7.05 -11.77 -5.08
CA ARG A 90 6.30 -12.91 -4.54
C ARG A 90 4.80 -12.69 -4.68
N LEU A 91 4.31 -11.50 -4.33
CA LEU A 91 2.90 -11.18 -4.50
C LEU A 91 2.45 -11.26 -5.96
N ALA A 92 3.31 -10.85 -6.90
CA ALA A 92 3.04 -10.97 -8.32
C ALA A 92 3.01 -12.44 -8.81
N HIS A 93 3.84 -13.28 -8.22
CA HIS A 93 3.79 -14.72 -8.48
C HIS A 93 2.52 -15.36 -7.92
N CYS A 94 2.13 -15.01 -6.69
CA CYS A 94 0.93 -15.52 -6.05
C CYS A 94 -0.35 -15.11 -6.80
N TRP A 95 -0.41 -13.86 -7.27
CA TRP A 95 -1.59 -13.34 -7.97
C TRP A 95 -1.20 -12.66 -9.30
N PRO A 96 -0.91 -13.45 -10.35
CA PRO A 96 -0.41 -12.91 -11.63
C PRO A 96 -1.44 -12.02 -12.36
N GLN A 97 -2.71 -12.14 -12.00
CA GLN A 97 -3.79 -11.33 -12.58
C GLN A 97 -4.21 -10.16 -11.67
N ALA A 98 -3.52 -9.93 -10.57
CA ALA A 98 -3.82 -8.81 -9.70
C ALA A 98 -3.57 -7.46 -10.41
N ARG A 99 -4.43 -6.49 -10.12
CA ARG A 99 -4.25 -5.10 -10.58
C ARG A 99 -3.42 -4.33 -9.57
N TYR A 100 -2.33 -3.70 -9.99
CA TYR A 100 -1.40 -3.00 -9.10
C TYR A 100 -1.69 -1.51 -9.08
N LEU A 101 -1.94 -0.97 -7.88
CA LEU A 101 -1.94 0.46 -7.61
C LEU A 101 -0.59 0.83 -6.99
N PHE A 102 0.15 1.72 -7.63
CA PHE A 102 1.42 2.26 -7.11
C PHE A 102 1.17 3.64 -6.53
N LEU A 103 1.25 3.78 -5.22
CA LEU A 103 1.11 5.10 -4.59
C LEU A 103 2.49 5.70 -4.35
N LEU A 104 2.77 6.80 -5.02
CA LEU A 104 3.99 7.58 -4.89
C LEU A 104 3.74 8.82 -4.03
N ARG A 105 4.78 9.28 -3.38
CA ARG A 105 4.85 10.57 -2.71
C ARG A 105 6.28 11.10 -2.82
N HIS A 106 6.45 12.42 -2.74
CA HIS A 106 7.78 13.04 -2.75
C HIS A 106 8.70 12.38 -1.71
N PRO A 107 9.88 11.79 -2.09
CA PRO A 107 10.72 11.02 -1.18
C PRO A 107 11.18 11.80 0.05
N GLY A 108 11.49 13.10 -0.09
CA GLY A 108 11.80 13.98 1.04
C GLY A 108 10.62 14.12 2.01
N SER A 109 9.38 14.24 1.50
CA SER A 109 8.19 14.31 2.34
C SER A 109 7.89 12.98 3.05
N ILE A 110 8.23 11.84 2.43
CA ILE A 110 8.19 10.53 3.09
C ILE A 110 9.18 10.51 4.25
N LEU A 111 10.42 10.92 4.01
CA LEU A 111 11.48 10.94 5.04
C LEU A 111 11.12 11.84 6.22
N GLU A 112 10.65 13.06 5.97
CA GLU A 112 10.17 13.95 7.04
C GLU A 112 9.08 13.30 7.91
N SER A 113 8.09 12.70 7.25
CA SER A 113 6.98 12.03 7.94
C SER A 113 7.42 10.76 8.67
N PHE A 114 8.42 10.06 8.14
CA PHE A 114 8.98 8.85 8.72
C PHE A 114 9.79 9.18 9.98
N SER A 115 10.67 10.18 9.90
CA SER A 115 11.47 10.67 11.04
C SER A 115 10.60 11.25 12.15
N ALA A 116 9.56 12.00 11.80
CA ALA A 116 8.62 12.55 12.77
C ALA A 116 7.84 11.47 13.55
N ALA A 117 7.62 10.30 12.94
CA ALA A 117 6.96 9.17 13.60
C ALA A 117 7.88 8.35 14.51
N ARG A 118 9.20 8.57 14.43
CA ARG A 118 10.24 7.87 15.20
C ARG A 118 11.21 8.88 15.83
N PRO A 119 10.75 9.69 16.78
CA PRO A 119 11.61 10.70 17.40
C PRO A 119 12.81 10.03 18.09
N GLY A 120 14.01 10.59 17.89
CA GLY A 120 15.27 10.04 18.41
C GLY A 120 15.91 8.94 17.56
N GLY A 121 15.31 8.54 16.45
CA GLY A 121 15.93 7.62 15.48
C GLY A 121 17.10 8.28 14.73
N ALA A 122 18.12 7.47 14.38
CA ALA A 122 19.25 7.95 13.58
C ALA A 122 18.78 8.34 12.16
N PHE A 123 19.11 9.56 11.74
CA PHE A 123 18.68 10.11 10.46
C PHE A 123 19.14 9.26 9.27
N ASP A 124 20.39 8.80 9.27
CA ASP A 124 20.94 7.98 8.18
C ASP A 124 20.24 6.62 8.05
N LEU A 125 19.79 6.03 9.17
CA LEU A 125 19.00 4.82 9.13
C LEU A 125 17.62 5.07 8.54
N ALA A 126 16.99 6.20 8.88
CA ALA A 126 15.72 6.61 8.29
C ALA A 126 15.85 6.83 6.77
N VAL A 127 16.94 7.47 6.32
CA VAL A 127 17.23 7.65 4.88
C VAL A 127 17.40 6.30 4.20
N ALA A 128 18.15 5.37 4.80
CA ALA A 128 18.38 4.05 4.24
C ALA A 128 17.08 3.24 4.10
N GLU A 129 16.26 3.22 5.15
CA GLU A 129 14.97 2.51 5.15
C GLU A 129 13.99 3.11 4.13
N VAL A 130 13.88 4.44 4.05
CA VAL A 130 13.05 5.10 3.04
C VAL A 130 13.55 4.79 1.64
N LEU A 131 14.88 4.82 1.40
CA LEU A 131 15.47 4.49 0.10
C LEU A 131 15.13 3.06 -0.33
N GLU A 132 15.25 2.09 0.58
CA GLU A 132 14.90 0.69 0.31
C GLU A 132 13.46 0.55 -0.19
N PHE A 133 12.51 1.18 0.51
CA PHE A 133 11.10 1.14 0.11
C PHE A 133 10.82 1.84 -1.21
N VAL A 134 11.34 3.06 -1.42
CA VAL A 134 11.06 3.79 -2.66
C VAL A 134 11.69 3.12 -3.88
N GLU A 135 12.87 2.51 -3.73
CA GLU A 135 13.49 1.73 -4.80
C GLU A 135 12.73 0.43 -5.08
N ALA A 136 12.23 -0.25 -4.05
CA ALA A 136 11.39 -1.44 -4.23
C ALA A 136 10.10 -1.10 -4.99
N VAL A 137 9.42 -0.01 -4.62
CA VAL A 137 8.25 0.50 -5.35
C VAL A 137 8.59 0.87 -6.79
N ASP A 138 9.75 1.52 -7.03
CA ASP A 138 10.18 1.89 -8.39
C ASP A 138 10.45 0.65 -9.26
N ARG A 139 11.11 -0.37 -8.70
CA ARG A 139 11.31 -1.66 -9.39
C ARG A 139 9.98 -2.32 -9.72
N ALA A 140 9.07 -2.44 -8.75
CA ALA A 140 7.75 -3.02 -8.97
C ALA A 140 6.99 -2.28 -10.08
N ARG A 141 6.94 -0.94 -10.02
CA ARG A 141 6.23 -0.10 -10.99
C ARG A 141 6.79 -0.20 -12.42
N ARG A 142 8.08 -0.45 -12.57
CA ARG A 142 8.71 -0.64 -13.90
C ARG A 142 8.54 -2.06 -14.44
N THR A 143 8.21 -3.01 -13.59
CA THR A 143 8.12 -4.43 -13.94
C THR A 143 6.67 -4.88 -14.14
N LEU A 144 5.75 -4.38 -13.32
CA LEU A 144 4.37 -4.82 -13.30
C LEU A 144 3.44 -3.80 -13.98
N PRO A 145 2.44 -4.26 -14.74
CA PRO A 145 1.40 -3.39 -15.24
C PRO A 145 0.56 -2.86 -14.06
N GLY A 146 0.26 -1.55 -14.07
CA GLY A 146 -0.53 -0.97 -12.99
C GLY A 146 -0.78 0.51 -13.16
N HIS A 147 -1.58 1.06 -12.25
CA HIS A 147 -1.92 2.47 -12.22
C HIS A 147 -1.10 3.21 -11.16
N THR A 148 -0.45 4.29 -11.56
CA THR A 148 0.34 5.14 -10.65
C THR A 148 -0.50 6.29 -10.13
N VAL A 149 -0.54 6.43 -8.81
CA VAL A 149 -1.20 7.52 -8.07
C VAL A 149 -0.14 8.33 -7.35
N ARG A 150 -0.19 9.64 -7.44
CA ARG A 150 0.63 10.54 -6.61
C ARG A 150 -0.20 11.02 -5.43
N TYR A 151 0.39 11.01 -4.24
CA TYR A 151 -0.24 11.55 -3.05
C TYR A 151 -0.62 13.02 -3.21
N GLU A 152 0.21 13.76 -3.90
CA GLU A 152 0.02 15.18 -4.17
C GLU A 152 -1.23 15.41 -5.04
N ASP A 153 -1.41 14.61 -6.10
CA ASP A 153 -2.61 14.67 -6.95
C ASP A 153 -3.85 14.25 -6.17
N LEU A 154 -3.73 13.19 -5.36
CA LEU A 154 -4.82 12.70 -4.51
C LEU A 154 -5.30 13.78 -3.52
N THR A 155 -4.40 14.62 -3.02
CA THR A 155 -4.74 15.67 -2.06
C THR A 155 -5.15 16.99 -2.73
N ALA A 156 -4.72 17.25 -3.96
CA ALA A 156 -5.09 18.42 -4.75
C ALA A 156 -6.47 18.25 -5.41
N ASP A 157 -6.69 17.10 -6.05
CA ASP A 157 -7.97 16.75 -6.69
C ASP A 157 -8.33 15.28 -6.39
N PRO A 158 -8.92 15.03 -5.21
CA PRO A 158 -9.30 13.68 -4.82
C PRO A 158 -10.39 13.08 -5.72
N ALA A 159 -11.27 13.91 -6.28
CA ALA A 159 -12.34 13.43 -7.16
C ALA A 159 -11.77 12.87 -8.46
N ALA A 160 -11.00 13.66 -9.22
CA ALA A 160 -10.41 13.20 -10.47
C ALA A 160 -9.42 12.04 -10.24
N THR A 161 -8.70 12.04 -9.10
CA THR A 161 -7.75 10.97 -8.80
C THR A 161 -8.46 9.65 -8.49
N THR A 162 -9.50 9.66 -7.65
CA THR A 162 -10.28 8.46 -7.34
C THR A 162 -11.09 7.96 -8.53
N GLN A 163 -11.55 8.86 -9.41
CA GLN A 163 -12.21 8.47 -10.66
C GLN A 163 -11.29 7.64 -11.55
N ARG A 164 -10.06 8.08 -11.80
CA ARG A 164 -9.07 7.31 -12.58
C ARG A 164 -8.75 5.95 -11.95
N ILE A 165 -8.72 5.88 -10.62
CA ILE A 165 -8.53 4.61 -9.92
C ILE A 165 -9.74 3.67 -10.15
N CYS A 166 -10.96 4.18 -10.06
CA CYS A 166 -12.16 3.39 -10.32
C CYS A 166 -12.22 2.88 -11.77
N GLU A 167 -11.86 3.72 -12.74
CA GLU A 167 -11.72 3.33 -14.15
C GLU A 167 -10.71 2.19 -14.31
N PHE A 168 -9.54 2.29 -13.68
CA PHE A 168 -8.53 1.23 -13.69
C PHE A 168 -9.01 -0.06 -13.02
N LEU A 169 -9.79 0.04 -11.94
CA LEU A 169 -10.36 -1.11 -11.24
C LEU A 169 -11.63 -1.66 -11.91
N GLU A 170 -12.13 -0.99 -12.97
CA GLU A 170 -13.36 -1.35 -13.69
C GLU A 170 -14.61 -1.33 -12.79
N VAL A 171 -14.70 -0.34 -11.92
CA VAL A 171 -15.87 -0.08 -11.09
C VAL A 171 -16.41 1.34 -11.35
N PRO A 172 -17.73 1.58 -11.26
CA PRO A 172 -18.28 2.93 -11.37
C PRO A 172 -17.71 3.84 -10.27
N TRP A 173 -17.38 5.08 -10.60
CA TRP A 173 -16.96 6.03 -9.57
C TRP A 173 -18.15 6.51 -8.72
N GLU A 174 -17.92 6.64 -7.41
CA GLU A 174 -18.91 7.10 -6.44
C GLU A 174 -18.43 8.35 -5.72
N PRO A 175 -19.10 9.51 -5.84
CA PRO A 175 -18.73 10.72 -5.11
C PRO A 175 -18.68 10.53 -3.58
N THR A 176 -19.48 9.60 -3.07
CA THR A 176 -19.55 9.25 -1.64
C THR A 176 -18.23 8.71 -1.07
N MET A 177 -17.30 8.26 -1.93
CA MET A 177 -15.94 7.86 -1.51
C MET A 177 -15.20 8.99 -0.82
N LEU A 178 -15.47 10.25 -1.20
CA LEU A 178 -14.79 11.42 -0.67
C LEU A 178 -15.24 11.78 0.75
N ASP A 179 -16.42 11.30 1.16
CA ASP A 179 -17.00 11.48 2.50
C ASP A 179 -16.64 10.31 3.44
N TYR A 180 -15.38 9.85 3.39
CA TYR A 180 -14.94 8.66 4.11
C TYR A 180 -15.16 8.72 5.62
N GLY A 181 -15.25 9.90 6.21
CA GLY A 181 -15.58 10.06 7.64
C GLY A 181 -16.97 9.59 8.04
N LYS A 182 -17.88 9.35 7.08
CA LYS A 182 -19.23 8.83 7.30
C LYS A 182 -19.30 7.29 7.22
N ARG A 183 -18.16 6.61 7.01
CA ARG A 183 -18.09 5.15 6.83
C ARG A 183 -17.31 4.51 7.96
N ASP A 184 -17.67 3.27 8.28
CA ASP A 184 -16.88 2.43 9.16
C ASP A 184 -15.68 1.85 8.41
N HIS A 185 -14.48 2.08 8.94
CA HIS A 185 -13.22 1.58 8.39
C HIS A 185 -12.57 0.54 9.30
N GLY A 186 -13.32 0.02 10.27
CA GLY A 186 -12.85 -0.91 11.27
C GLY A 186 -12.10 -0.23 12.43
N PRO A 187 -11.68 -1.00 13.42
CA PRO A 187 -11.01 -0.50 14.60
C PRO A 187 -9.60 0.05 14.26
N PHE A 188 -9.20 1.05 15.04
CA PHE A 188 -7.90 1.68 14.93
C PHE A 188 -6.91 1.03 15.89
N TRP A 189 -5.98 0.29 15.35
CA TRP A 189 -4.90 -0.31 16.11
C TRP A 189 -3.56 0.30 15.69
N ILE A 190 -2.73 0.61 16.67
CA ILE A 190 -1.34 1.03 16.41
C ILE A 190 -0.65 -0.10 15.66
N GLY A 191 -0.01 0.23 14.52
CA GLY A 191 0.68 -0.76 13.67
C GLY A 191 -0.15 -1.36 12.54
N LEU A 192 -1.48 -1.13 12.49
CA LEU A 192 -2.34 -1.60 11.39
C LEU A 192 -2.80 -0.48 10.45
N GLY A 193 -2.06 0.57 10.40
CA GLY A 193 -2.31 1.78 9.61
C GLY A 193 -2.07 3.03 10.44
N ASP A 194 -1.84 4.14 9.77
CA ASP A 194 -1.58 5.42 10.42
C ASP A 194 -2.88 6.20 10.60
N TRP A 195 -3.37 6.21 11.81
CA TRP A 195 -4.55 6.95 12.21
C TRP A 195 -4.18 8.21 12.98
N ASN A 196 -3.75 9.21 12.26
CA ASN A 196 -3.58 10.54 12.84
C ASN A 196 -4.90 11.34 12.79
N GLU A 197 -4.93 12.46 13.50
CA GLU A 197 -6.09 13.36 13.55
C GLU A 197 -6.56 13.82 12.16
N LYS A 198 -5.64 13.87 11.17
CA LYS A 198 -5.96 14.28 9.80
C LYS A 198 -6.88 13.28 9.11
N ILE A 199 -6.66 11.98 9.33
CA ILE A 199 -7.54 10.93 8.80
C ILE A 199 -8.87 10.94 9.54
N ARG A 200 -8.85 11.10 10.87
CA ARG A 200 -10.07 11.19 11.68
C ARG A 200 -10.98 12.36 11.30
N ALA A 201 -10.43 13.41 10.70
CA ALA A 201 -11.22 14.54 10.20
C ALA A 201 -12.25 14.17 9.12
N GLY A 202 -12.15 12.97 8.53
CA GLY A 202 -13.14 12.43 7.60
C GLY A 202 -13.20 13.10 6.24
N LYS A 203 -12.26 13.99 5.94
CA LYS A 203 -12.15 14.74 4.67
C LYS A 203 -10.71 14.83 4.22
N VAL A 204 -10.52 14.77 2.92
CA VAL A 204 -9.20 15.03 2.31
C VAL A 204 -8.80 16.47 2.57
N ARG A 205 -7.59 16.67 3.06
CA ARG A 205 -7.00 18.00 3.27
C ARG A 205 -5.89 18.21 2.24
N PRO A 206 -5.65 19.44 1.80
CA PRO A 206 -4.52 19.77 0.95
C PRO A 206 -3.21 19.23 1.50
N GLY A 207 -2.35 18.71 0.62
CA GLY A 207 -1.01 18.29 0.95
C GLY A 207 -0.16 19.45 1.48
N ARG A 208 0.96 19.13 2.12
CA ARG A 208 1.96 20.13 2.47
C ARG A 208 2.73 20.56 1.22
N ALA A 209 3.34 21.76 1.25
CA ALA A 209 4.32 22.15 0.26
C ALA A 209 5.44 21.10 0.18
N LEU A 210 5.95 20.88 -1.03
CA LEU A 210 7.07 19.97 -1.24
C LEU A 210 8.35 20.56 -0.61
N PRO A 211 9.19 19.74 -0.03
CA PRO A 211 10.48 20.19 0.49
C PRO A 211 11.36 20.69 -0.67
N PRO A 212 12.11 21.79 -0.45
CA PRO A 212 13.05 22.29 -1.45
C PRO A 212 14.17 21.26 -1.71
N VAL A 213 14.76 21.30 -2.91
CA VAL A 213 15.76 20.31 -3.38
C VAL A 213 16.93 20.20 -2.42
N GLU A 214 17.34 21.30 -1.82
CA GLU A 214 18.52 21.41 -0.94
C GLU A 214 18.39 20.57 0.33
N VAL A 215 17.17 20.36 0.82
CA VAL A 215 16.94 19.55 2.04
C VAL A 215 16.67 18.08 1.74
N VAL A 216 16.58 17.70 0.46
CA VAL A 216 16.44 16.30 0.07
C VAL A 216 17.80 15.62 0.08
N PRO A 217 18.01 14.59 0.90
CA PRO A 217 19.28 13.85 0.93
C PRO A 217 19.72 13.38 -0.46
N ASP A 218 21.00 13.48 -0.78
CA ASP A 218 21.54 13.10 -2.09
C ASP A 218 21.13 11.69 -2.52
N ARG A 219 21.12 10.75 -1.57
CA ARG A 219 20.69 9.36 -1.80
C ARG A 219 19.24 9.22 -2.30
N LEU A 220 18.36 10.18 -1.98
CA LEU A 220 16.96 10.18 -2.42
C LEU A 220 16.72 11.02 -3.68
N ARG A 221 17.68 11.87 -4.10
CA ARG A 221 17.49 12.75 -5.27
C ARG A 221 17.33 11.97 -6.56
N GLY A 222 18.06 10.87 -6.73
CA GLY A 222 17.97 10.02 -7.92
C GLY A 222 16.56 9.45 -8.12
N ILE A 223 15.94 8.90 -7.07
CA ILE A 223 14.58 8.40 -7.16
C ILE A 223 13.55 9.53 -7.29
N ALA A 224 13.78 10.66 -6.61
CA ALA A 224 12.90 11.82 -6.73
C ALA A 224 12.85 12.37 -8.17
N ARG A 225 13.98 12.37 -8.90
CA ARG A 225 14.02 12.69 -10.34
C ARG A 225 13.27 11.66 -11.17
N ARG A 226 13.53 10.36 -10.99
CA ARG A 226 12.82 9.30 -11.73
C ARG A 226 11.31 9.35 -11.53
N TRP A 227 10.87 9.78 -10.37
CA TRP A 227 9.44 9.95 -10.07
C TRP A 227 8.89 11.31 -10.51
N GLY A 228 9.73 12.20 -11.08
CA GLY A 228 9.34 13.51 -11.59
C GLY A 228 9.01 14.53 -10.51
N TYR A 229 9.59 14.40 -9.32
CA TYR A 229 9.50 15.39 -8.25
C TYR A 229 10.62 16.41 -8.26
N LEU A 230 11.74 16.10 -8.91
CA LEU A 230 12.86 16.99 -9.11
C LEU A 230 13.20 17.09 -10.60
N PRO A 231 13.74 18.22 -11.06
CA PRO A 231 14.23 18.35 -12.43
C PRO A 231 15.35 17.34 -12.72
N SER A 232 15.48 16.97 -13.98
CA SER A 232 16.48 16.01 -14.49
C SER A 232 17.90 16.51 -14.27
#